data_df44ee268ef66903c02f5a3b8001e17b
#
_entry.id   df44ee268ef66903c02f5a3b8001e17b
#
_cell.length_a   1.000
_cell.length_b   1.000
_cell.length_c   1.000
_cell.angle_alpha   90.00
_cell.angle_beta   90.00
_cell.angle_gamma   90.00
#
_symmetry.space_group_name_H-M   'P 1'
#
loop_
_entity.id
_entity.type
_entity.pdbx_description
1 polymer ?
#
loop_
_entity_poly.entity_id
_entity_poly.type
_entity_poly.pdbx_seq_one_letter_code
_entity_poly.pdbx_strand_id
1 'polypeptide(L)'
;MKLIIAFIQPERLNAVKQSLYDAEIFKMSVTNALGCGQQKGFHESYRGADVEVNLLKKIRIEIAVNDDFVQPTIDAVIKGARTGKIGDGKIFVLELAECIRIRTGEKGKEAIG
;
A
#
# COMPACT_ATOMS: atom_id res chain seq x y z
N MET A 1 15.42 -2.87 -7.25
CA MET A 1 14.01 -2.55 -7.58
C MET A 1 13.06 -3.28 -6.65
N LYS A 2 12.12 -2.58 -6.10
CA LYS A 2 11.12 -3.17 -5.20
C LYS A 2 9.74 -2.74 -5.61
N LEU A 3 8.77 -3.59 -5.37
CA LEU A 3 7.36 -3.24 -5.44
C LEU A 3 6.87 -3.04 -4.01
N ILE A 4 6.35 -1.86 -3.74
CA ILE A 4 5.80 -1.52 -2.44
C ILE A 4 4.29 -1.55 -2.57
N ILE A 5 3.65 -2.38 -1.76
CA ILE A 5 2.20 -2.49 -1.72
C ILE A 5 1.76 -2.04 -0.34
N ALA A 6 0.85 -1.09 -0.30
CA ALA A 6 0.31 -0.60 0.96
C ALA A 6 -1.21 -0.72 0.96
N PHE A 7 -1.74 -1.26 2.05
CA PHE A 7 -3.18 -1.26 2.29
C PHE A 7 -3.45 -0.23 3.37
N ILE A 8 -4.26 0.77 3.06
CA ILE A 8 -4.50 1.90 3.96
C ILE A 8 -5.99 2.15 4.11
N GLN A 9 -6.35 2.94 5.11
CA GLN A 9 -7.72 3.41 5.28
C GLN A 9 -8.09 4.34 4.13
N PRO A 10 -9.31 4.24 3.58
CA PRO A 10 -9.72 5.11 2.46
C PRO A 10 -9.60 6.59 2.78
N GLU A 11 -9.94 6.99 3.99
CA GLU A 11 -9.90 8.40 4.38
C GLU A 11 -8.48 8.95 4.51
N ARG A 12 -7.47 8.08 4.47
CA ARG A 12 -6.07 8.52 4.52
C ARG A 12 -5.43 8.65 3.14
N LEU A 13 -6.15 8.33 2.07
CA LEU A 13 -5.57 8.32 0.73
C LEU A 13 -4.97 9.68 0.35
N ASN A 14 -5.72 10.77 0.59
CA ASN A 14 -5.22 12.08 0.20
C ASN A 14 -3.96 12.46 0.99
N ALA A 15 -3.90 12.13 2.26
CA ALA A 15 -2.71 12.41 3.07
C ALA A 15 -1.51 11.60 2.59
N VAL A 16 -1.73 10.33 2.20
CA VAL A 16 -0.66 9.49 1.67
C VAL A 16 -0.17 10.03 0.33
N LYS A 17 -1.09 10.42 -0.55
CA LYS A 17 -0.72 10.99 -1.85
C LYS A 17 0.12 12.25 -1.67
N GLN A 18 -0.27 13.13 -0.76
CA GLN A 18 0.48 14.35 -0.50
C GLN A 18 1.87 14.04 0.06
N SER A 19 1.94 13.10 0.99
CA SER A 19 3.21 12.69 1.59
C SER A 19 4.17 12.12 0.55
N LEU A 20 3.65 11.29 -0.36
CA LEU A 20 4.44 10.73 -1.44
C LEU A 20 4.90 11.82 -2.41
N TYR A 21 4.01 12.74 -2.74
CA TYR A 21 4.37 13.87 -3.60
C TYR A 21 5.49 14.70 -2.97
N ASP A 22 5.41 14.98 -1.67
CA ASP A 22 6.44 15.74 -0.98
C ASP A 22 7.78 15.02 -0.96
N ALA A 23 7.77 13.70 -1.05
CA ALA A 23 8.98 12.87 -1.13
C ALA A 23 9.43 12.64 -2.57
N GLU A 24 8.80 13.34 -3.53
CA GLU A 24 9.11 13.24 -4.95
C GLU A 24 8.83 11.86 -5.54
N ILE A 25 7.81 11.18 -5.01
CA ILE A 25 7.35 9.90 -5.51
C ILE A 25 5.99 10.14 -6.14
N PHE A 26 5.96 10.18 -7.48
CA PHE A 26 4.79 10.66 -8.21
C PHE A 26 3.99 9.55 -8.88
N LYS A 27 4.59 8.37 -9.06
CA LYS A 27 3.95 7.29 -9.81
C LYS A 27 3.43 6.26 -8.85
N MET A 28 2.15 6.03 -8.88
CA MET A 28 1.51 5.01 -8.07
C MET A 28 0.25 4.53 -8.76
N SER A 29 -0.13 3.30 -8.47
CA SER A 29 -1.43 2.77 -8.87
C SER A 29 -2.29 2.63 -7.62
N VAL A 30 -3.56 2.99 -7.74
CA VAL A 30 -4.49 2.97 -6.61
C VAL A 30 -5.69 2.13 -7.01
N THR A 31 -6.04 1.16 -6.17
CA THR A 31 -7.22 0.34 -6.38
C THR A 31 -8.03 0.22 -5.10
N ASN A 32 -9.31 -0.01 -5.26
CA ASN A 32 -10.17 -0.34 -4.13
C ASN A 32 -9.96 -1.80 -3.76
N ALA A 33 -10.01 -2.08 -2.47
CA ALA A 33 -9.88 -3.44 -1.97
C ALA A 33 -10.85 -3.65 -0.83
N LEU A 34 -11.19 -4.90 -0.59
CA LEU A 34 -11.94 -5.30 0.58
C LEU A 34 -11.03 -6.13 1.45
N GLY A 35 -10.99 -5.82 2.72
CA GLY A 35 -10.14 -6.55 3.63
C GLY A 35 -10.82 -6.81 4.95
N CYS A 36 -10.33 -7.79 5.65
CA CYS A 36 -10.76 -8.02 7.02
C CYS A 36 -9.52 -8.18 7.88
N GLY A 37 -9.68 -7.86 9.13
CA GLY A 37 -8.59 -7.97 10.06
C GLY A 37 -9.10 -7.74 11.45
N GLN A 38 -8.20 -7.70 12.40
CA GLN A 38 -8.55 -7.44 13.74
C GLN A 38 -8.90 -5.96 13.91
N GLN A 39 -10.14 -5.69 14.30
CA GLN A 39 -10.58 -4.33 14.52
C GLN A 39 -11.41 -4.29 15.79
N LYS A 40 -11.42 -3.11 16.41
CA LYS A 40 -12.21 -2.90 17.59
C LYS A 40 -13.69 -3.07 17.25
N GLY A 41 -14.39 -3.85 18.04
CA GLY A 41 -15.79 -4.11 17.79
C GLY A 41 -16.08 -5.24 16.82
N PHE A 42 -15.04 -5.79 16.22
CA PHE A 42 -15.20 -6.93 15.36
C PHE A 42 -15.43 -8.18 16.22
N HIS A 43 -16.48 -8.89 15.88
CA HIS A 43 -16.80 -10.10 16.63
C HIS A 43 -16.57 -11.30 15.78
N GLU A 44 -15.81 -12.22 16.31
CA GLU A 44 -15.86 -13.50 15.74
C GLU A 44 -16.92 -14.29 16.44
N SER A 45 -17.39 -15.25 15.79
CA SER A 45 -18.39 -16.04 16.34
C SER A 45 -17.84 -16.98 17.32
N TYR A 46 -18.69 -17.54 18.04
CA TYR A 46 -18.38 -18.62 18.89
C TYR A 46 -18.96 -19.85 18.32
N ARG A 47 -18.55 -20.90 18.85
CA ARG A 47 -19.00 -22.23 18.47
C ARG A 47 -18.60 -22.59 17.09
N GLY A 48 -17.69 -21.84 16.52
CA GLY A 48 -17.08 -22.18 15.27
C GLY A 48 -17.99 -22.20 14.08
N ALA A 49 -19.26 -21.91 14.25
CA ALA A 49 -20.17 -22.08 13.18
C ALA A 49 -20.54 -20.79 12.49
N ASP A 50 -20.52 -19.71 13.20
CA ASP A 50 -21.06 -18.46 12.69
C ASP A 50 -20.05 -17.37 12.75
N VAL A 51 -18.92 -17.60 12.10
CA VAL A 51 -17.94 -16.56 12.02
C VAL A 51 -18.47 -15.49 11.08
N GLU A 52 -18.74 -14.34 11.62
CA GLU A 52 -19.11 -13.22 10.81
C GLU A 52 -17.86 -12.47 10.44
N VAL A 53 -17.56 -12.46 9.18
CA VAL A 53 -16.40 -11.76 8.65
C VAL A 53 -16.88 -10.49 7.99
N ASN A 54 -16.51 -9.35 8.55
CA ASN A 54 -16.85 -8.07 7.96
C ASN A 54 -15.74 -7.66 7.00
N LEU A 55 -16.12 -7.52 5.73
CA LEU A 55 -15.21 -7.01 4.72
C LEU A 55 -15.29 -5.50 4.71
N LEU A 56 -14.17 -4.87 4.96
CA LEU A 56 -14.09 -3.43 5.08
C LEU A 56 -13.39 -2.85 3.87
N LYS A 57 -13.82 -1.67 3.48
CA LYS A 57 -13.19 -0.98 2.37
C LYS A 57 -11.79 -0.55 2.75
N LYS A 58 -10.85 -0.83 1.88
CA LYS A 58 -9.45 -0.44 2.00
C LYS A 58 -9.00 0.11 0.65
N ILE A 59 -7.90 0.82 0.68
CA ILE A 59 -7.24 1.26 -0.54
C ILE A 59 -5.94 0.49 -0.66
N ARG A 60 -5.68 -0.06 -1.84
CA ARG A 60 -4.41 -0.68 -2.17
C ARG A 60 -3.61 0.26 -3.05
N ILE A 61 -2.40 0.56 -2.64
CA ILE A 61 -1.48 1.39 -3.40
C ILE A 61 -0.30 0.52 -3.80
N GLU A 62 0.11 0.63 -5.06
CA GLU A 62 1.28 -0.08 -5.57
C GLU A 62 2.26 0.94 -6.13
N ILE A 63 3.50 0.83 -5.71
CA ILE A 63 4.57 1.74 -6.11
C ILE A 63 5.82 0.92 -6.41
N ALA A 64 6.27 0.96 -7.65
CA ALA A 64 7.54 0.34 -8.02
C ALA A 64 8.63 1.40 -7.93
N VAL A 65 9.70 1.11 -7.21
CA VAL A 65 10.77 2.07 -7.00
C VAL A 65 12.14 1.42 -7.11
N ASN A 66 13.12 2.23 -7.45
CA ASN A 66 14.51 1.82 -7.35
C ASN A 66 14.95 1.80 -5.88
N ASP A 67 16.02 1.10 -5.60
CA ASP A 67 16.44 0.84 -4.23
C ASP A 67 16.62 2.11 -3.39
N ASP A 68 17.10 3.18 -4.01
CA ASP A 68 17.32 4.46 -3.31
C ASP A 68 16.03 5.08 -2.78
N PHE A 69 14.89 4.72 -3.37
CA PHE A 69 13.61 5.29 -3.00
C PHE A 69 12.76 4.38 -2.12
N VAL A 70 13.29 3.21 -1.76
CA VAL A 70 12.52 2.26 -0.95
C VAL A 70 12.17 2.85 0.40
N GLN A 71 13.17 3.27 1.16
CA GLN A 71 12.91 3.80 2.50
C GLN A 71 12.14 5.13 2.47
N PRO A 72 12.46 6.07 1.58
CA PRO A 72 11.64 7.28 1.46
C PRO A 72 10.17 6.98 1.16
N THR A 73 9.90 5.99 0.33
CA THR A 73 8.52 5.59 0.02
C THR A 73 7.82 5.02 1.25
N ILE A 74 8.48 4.12 1.96
CA ILE A 74 7.93 3.53 3.18
C ILE A 74 7.61 4.64 4.20
N ASP A 75 8.56 5.53 4.43
CA ASP A 75 8.41 6.61 5.39
C ASP A 75 7.24 7.54 5.01
N ALA A 76 7.12 7.85 3.72
CA ALA A 76 6.05 8.72 3.24
C ALA A 76 4.68 8.08 3.42
N VAL A 77 4.56 6.77 3.14
CA VAL A 77 3.30 6.06 3.34
C VAL A 77 2.93 6.04 4.82
N ILE A 78 3.89 5.72 5.68
CA ILE A 78 3.65 5.70 7.12
C ILE A 78 3.19 7.07 7.60
N LYS A 79 3.88 8.11 7.18
CA LYS A 79 3.54 9.48 7.59
C LYS A 79 2.11 9.84 7.23
N GLY A 80 1.68 9.49 6.02
CA GLY A 80 0.34 9.83 5.55
C GLY A 80 -0.75 8.93 6.10
N ALA A 81 -0.45 7.65 6.33
CA ALA A 81 -1.47 6.64 6.66
C ALA A 81 -1.66 6.43 8.16
N ARG A 82 -0.66 6.73 8.97
CA ARG A 82 -0.69 6.41 10.40
C ARG A 82 -1.71 7.26 11.15
N THR A 83 -2.58 6.60 11.91
CA THR A 83 -3.44 7.24 12.90
C THR A 83 -3.07 6.81 14.31
N GLY A 84 -2.34 5.71 14.45
CA GLY A 84 -2.00 5.12 15.73
C GLY A 84 -3.04 4.14 16.25
N LYS A 85 -4.05 3.88 15.45
CA LYS A 85 -5.14 2.97 15.85
C LYS A 85 -5.04 1.67 15.06
N ILE A 86 -5.68 0.64 15.60
CA ILE A 86 -5.81 -0.64 14.90
C ILE A 86 -6.57 -0.38 13.61
N GLY A 87 -6.09 -0.95 12.52
CA GLY A 87 -6.70 -0.78 11.21
C GLY A 87 -5.97 0.16 10.28
N ASP A 88 -4.85 0.73 10.72
CA ASP A 88 -4.04 1.62 9.87
C ASP A 88 -3.52 0.95 8.61
N GLY A 89 -3.35 -0.36 8.64
CA GLY A 89 -2.92 -1.11 7.47
C GLY A 89 -1.49 -1.60 7.56
N LYS A 90 -0.99 -2.08 6.42
CA LYS A 90 0.34 -2.67 6.33
C LYS A 90 1.00 -2.30 5.02
N ILE A 91 2.32 -2.37 5.03
CA ILE A 91 3.14 -2.19 3.84
C ILE A 91 3.88 -3.49 3.59
N PHE A 92 3.85 -3.95 2.35
CA PHE A 92 4.61 -5.11 1.90
C PHE A 92 5.66 -4.65 0.91
N VAL A 93 6.86 -5.16 1.06
CA VAL A 93 7.98 -4.84 0.17
C VAL A 93 8.41 -6.12 -0.52
N LEU A 94 8.33 -6.14 -1.84
CA LEU A 94 8.66 -7.31 -2.64
C LEU A 94 9.80 -6.98 -3.60
N GLU A 95 10.64 -7.98 -3.83
CA GLU A 95 11.66 -7.85 -4.87
C GLU A 95 10.99 -7.87 -6.24
N LEU A 96 11.40 -6.92 -7.09
CA LEU A 96 11.02 -6.96 -8.49
C LEU A 96 12.15 -7.59 -9.28
N ALA A 97 11.84 -8.70 -9.95
CA ALA A 97 12.82 -9.35 -10.80
C ALA A 97 13.12 -8.54 -12.05
N GLU A 98 12.11 -7.86 -12.57
CA GLU A 98 12.25 -7.11 -13.81
C GLU A 98 11.19 -6.02 -13.87
N CYS A 99 11.53 -4.93 -14.55
CA CYS A 99 10.59 -3.88 -14.90
C CYS A 99 10.86 -3.51 -16.38
N ILE A 100 9.81 -3.46 -17.18
CA ILE A 100 9.94 -3.21 -18.61
C ILE A 100 8.99 -2.07 -18.97
N ARG A 101 9.52 -1.04 -19.60
CA ARG A 101 8.69 0.06 -20.09
C ARG A 101 8.03 -0.36 -21.42
N ILE A 102 6.72 -0.34 -21.43
CA ILE A 102 5.97 -0.82 -22.61
C ILE A 102 6.31 0.00 -23.85
N ARG A 103 6.40 1.31 -23.74
CA ARG A 103 6.61 2.19 -24.87
C ARG A 103 7.95 1.95 -25.57
N THR A 104 9.00 1.68 -24.82
CA THR A 104 10.37 1.63 -25.35
C THR A 104 11.01 0.26 -25.27
N GLY A 105 10.50 -0.64 -24.45
CA GLY A 105 11.14 -1.92 -24.18
C GLY A 105 12.34 -1.82 -23.25
N GLU A 106 12.64 -0.64 -22.71
CA GLU A 106 13.71 -0.49 -21.73
C GLU A 106 13.43 -1.32 -20.49
N LYS A 107 14.51 -1.83 -19.88
CA LYS A 107 14.39 -2.73 -18.74
C LYS A 107 15.12 -2.17 -17.54
N GLY A 108 14.72 -2.65 -16.36
CA GLY A 108 15.42 -2.40 -15.13
C GLY A 108 15.22 -1.01 -14.58
N LYS A 109 16.29 -0.46 -14.03
CA LYS A 109 16.26 0.81 -13.33
C LYS A 109 15.71 1.95 -14.20
N GLU A 110 16.10 1.99 -15.44
CA GLU A 110 15.64 3.01 -16.39
C GLU A 110 14.15 2.91 -16.67
N ALA A 111 13.61 1.71 -16.65
CA ALA A 111 12.19 1.49 -16.88
C ALA A 111 11.33 2.04 -15.74
N ILE A 112 11.84 2.01 -14.52
CA ILE A 112 11.14 2.58 -13.38
C ILE A 112 11.16 4.11 -13.46
N GLY A 113 12.29 4.64 -13.86
CA GLY A 113 12.43 6.08 -14.04
C GLY A 113 12.85 6.88 -12.83
#